data_ae68d65cedeccdc21870927f17980c0d
#
_entry.id   ae68d65cedeccdc21870927f17980c0d
#
_cell.length_a   1.000
_cell.length_b   1.000
_cell.length_c   1.000
_cell.angle_alpha   90.00
_cell.angle_beta   90.00
_cell.angle_gamma   90.00
#
_symmetry.space_group_name_H-M   'P 1'
#
loop_
_entity.id
_entity.type
_entity.pdbx_description
1 polymer ?
#
loop_
_entity_poly.entity_id
_entity_poly.type
_entity_poly.pdbx_seq_one_letter_code
_entity_poly.pdbx_strand_id
1 'polypeptide(L)'
;MNYKTFLAMCLATALCSCTNTDYKKEFTNIIDEISSPQYYGRSDYANGDINAAKYIIDYISDIEGITPMASELTTPTPAYPPYKSAVKPASEGRWNDIDNADKYLPYLQHFQIPMNVMKGDMAVSIDGKALRPTFDFTAKEFSPSCHGTYPIQSVPDSIVTNEHFINYLNSGKLAGKFAVINMAKYCTLPAHPFERYKPYLCLIDSTKVGGIILKSDELIPYFKARSYFTTPVPVIGVDKSFPEDAQNITINIDSKFLPNHDCHNIIAYLPGTDMGTDVITLIAHYDHLGLMGRDNIFYGSNDNASGTAMLCVLAKYFSTHRPKCNLQFIWLDAEEANLLGAFYYCQNPTIPLENVKLVINLDMIADDGDHLATECSENGMSELEIIKQINDNNDDYKPFNIAIQELTDNSDHYAFDQAGVPSIYFSTEGSFLKDYHSPRDSNSNYSADNFNRLFSLITSYIKMK
;
A
#
# COMPACT_ATOMS: atom_id res chain seq x y z
N MET A 1 -43.12 1.55 34.22
CA MET A 1 -42.37 0.99 33.08
C MET A 1 -42.62 -0.52 33.07
N ASN A 2 -43.21 -1.07 32.02
CA ASN A 2 -43.64 -2.45 31.95
C ASN A 2 -42.43 -3.40 31.75
N TYR A 3 -42.36 -4.48 32.51
CA TYR A 3 -41.31 -5.50 32.48
C TYR A 3 -41.00 -6.04 31.04
N LYS A 4 -42.02 -6.06 30.16
CA LYS A 4 -41.88 -6.42 28.74
C LYS A 4 -41.10 -5.39 27.93
N THR A 5 -41.18 -4.09 28.29
CA THR A 5 -40.43 -3.04 27.60
C THR A 5 -38.96 -3.05 28.03
N PHE A 6 -38.67 -3.39 29.29
CA PHE A 6 -37.29 -3.55 29.75
C PHE A 6 -36.62 -4.77 29.14
N LEU A 7 -37.35 -5.88 28.99
CA LEU A 7 -36.82 -7.10 28.37
C LEU A 7 -36.57 -6.90 26.85
N ALA A 8 -37.40 -6.11 26.16
CA ALA A 8 -37.23 -5.79 24.75
C ALA A 8 -36.02 -4.84 24.52
N MET A 9 -35.78 -3.88 25.42
CA MET A 9 -34.58 -3.02 25.38
C MET A 9 -33.32 -3.81 25.69
N CYS A 10 -33.32 -4.70 26.67
CA CYS A 10 -32.17 -5.57 26.96
C CYS A 10 -31.89 -6.59 25.86
N LEU A 11 -32.91 -7.09 25.14
CA LEU A 11 -32.71 -7.95 23.97
C LEU A 11 -32.17 -7.15 22.75
N ALA A 12 -32.63 -5.93 22.54
CA ALA A 12 -32.14 -5.09 21.45
C ALA A 12 -30.69 -4.67 21.64
N THR A 13 -30.28 -4.32 22.88
CA THR A 13 -28.88 -4.01 23.19
C THR A 13 -27.97 -5.25 23.15
N ALA A 14 -28.46 -6.42 23.55
CA ALA A 14 -27.70 -7.68 23.45
C ALA A 14 -27.50 -8.13 22.00
N LEU A 15 -28.50 -7.94 21.13
CA LEU A 15 -28.38 -8.25 19.70
C LEU A 15 -27.41 -7.28 18.97
N CYS A 16 -27.39 -6.00 19.38
CA CYS A 16 -26.47 -5.02 18.77
C CYS A 16 -25.00 -5.26 19.18
N SER A 17 -24.76 -5.72 20.43
CA SER A 17 -23.38 -6.01 20.88
C SER A 17 -22.83 -7.33 20.29
N CYS A 18 -23.69 -8.32 20.03
CA CYS A 18 -23.29 -9.58 19.40
C CYS A 18 -22.85 -9.37 17.93
N THR A 19 -23.52 -8.46 17.19
CA THR A 19 -23.17 -8.22 15.77
C THR A 19 -21.80 -7.54 15.61
N ASN A 20 -21.48 -6.54 16.44
CA ASN A 20 -20.17 -5.85 16.37
C ASN A 20 -19.00 -6.75 16.76
N THR A 21 -19.21 -7.70 17.66
CA THR A 21 -18.17 -8.66 18.06
C THR A 21 -17.85 -9.62 16.92
N ASP A 22 -18.84 -10.04 16.14
CA ASP A 22 -18.64 -10.92 15.00
C ASP A 22 -17.86 -10.25 13.88
N TYR A 23 -18.14 -8.98 13.56
CA TYR A 23 -17.41 -8.23 12.52
C TYR A 23 -15.95 -7.94 12.90
N LYS A 24 -15.66 -7.63 14.17
CA LYS A 24 -14.28 -7.48 14.64
C LYS A 24 -13.49 -8.78 14.49
N LYS A 25 -14.09 -9.92 14.88
CA LYS A 25 -13.45 -11.22 14.71
C LYS A 25 -13.22 -11.56 13.23
N GLU A 26 -14.18 -11.23 12.38
CA GLU A 26 -14.06 -11.46 10.94
C GLU A 26 -12.96 -10.60 10.33
N PHE A 27 -12.86 -9.32 10.71
CA PHE A 27 -11.78 -8.41 10.36
C PHE A 27 -10.41 -9.00 10.73
N THR A 28 -10.22 -9.45 11.97
CA THR A 28 -8.94 -10.06 12.37
C THR A 28 -8.63 -11.35 11.62
N ASN A 29 -9.65 -12.20 11.39
CA ASN A 29 -9.45 -13.44 10.63
C ASN A 29 -8.98 -13.17 9.18
N ILE A 30 -9.51 -12.13 8.53
CA ILE A 30 -9.11 -11.76 7.17
C ILE A 30 -7.67 -11.25 7.18
N ILE A 31 -7.31 -10.36 8.13
CA ILE A 31 -5.92 -9.87 8.27
C ILE A 31 -4.98 -11.06 8.44
N ASP A 32 -5.25 -11.94 9.41
CA ASP A 32 -4.42 -13.09 9.74
C ASP A 32 -4.26 -14.04 8.56
N GLU A 33 -5.29 -14.21 7.76
CA GLU A 33 -5.25 -15.06 6.57
C GLU A 33 -4.38 -14.46 5.49
N ILE A 34 -4.72 -13.25 4.98
CA ILE A 34 -4.05 -12.68 3.80
C ILE A 34 -2.64 -12.14 4.07
N SER A 35 -2.27 -11.93 5.34
CA SER A 35 -0.89 -11.64 5.74
C SER A 35 -0.12 -12.86 6.24
N SER A 36 -0.67 -14.08 6.07
CA SER A 36 0.05 -15.32 6.39
C SER A 36 1.16 -15.61 5.37
N PRO A 37 2.17 -16.43 5.75
CA PRO A 37 3.32 -16.73 4.87
C PRO A 37 2.95 -17.29 3.49
N GLN A 38 1.82 -17.98 3.35
CA GLN A 38 1.38 -18.60 2.10
C GLN A 38 0.99 -17.59 1.02
N TYR A 39 0.76 -16.33 1.38
CA TYR A 39 0.49 -15.24 0.43
C TYR A 39 1.75 -14.49 -0.01
N TYR A 40 2.93 -14.85 0.52
CA TYR A 40 4.22 -14.28 0.12
C TYR A 40 4.22 -12.75 0.04
N GLY A 41 3.61 -12.10 1.04
CA GLY A 41 3.47 -10.64 1.07
C GLY A 41 2.65 -10.09 -0.10
N ARG A 42 1.66 -10.85 -0.55
CA ARG A 42 0.70 -10.48 -1.61
C ARG A 42 1.38 -9.98 -2.89
N SER A 43 2.45 -10.69 -3.26
CA SER A 43 3.24 -10.41 -4.46
C SER A 43 3.09 -11.52 -5.51
N ASP A 44 3.71 -11.30 -6.66
CA ASP A 44 3.75 -12.27 -7.77
C ASP A 44 4.53 -13.56 -7.47
N TYR A 45 5.22 -13.67 -6.33
CA TYR A 45 5.91 -14.88 -5.93
C TYR A 45 4.90 -15.97 -5.57
N ALA A 46 5.03 -17.13 -6.20
CA ALA A 46 4.12 -18.27 -6.06
C ALA A 46 2.62 -17.89 -6.18
N ASN A 47 2.30 -16.85 -6.99
CA ASN A 47 0.96 -16.28 -7.16
C ASN A 47 0.34 -15.73 -5.86
N GLY A 48 1.14 -15.18 -4.95
CA GLY A 48 0.65 -14.63 -3.69
C GLY A 48 -0.40 -13.54 -3.88
N ASP A 49 -0.21 -12.66 -4.86
CA ASP A 49 -1.16 -11.64 -5.31
C ASP A 49 -2.48 -12.23 -5.84
N ILE A 50 -2.40 -13.22 -6.73
CA ILE A 50 -3.58 -13.94 -7.26
C ILE A 50 -4.32 -14.67 -6.13
N ASN A 51 -3.58 -15.31 -5.21
CA ASN A 51 -4.20 -16.01 -4.09
C ASN A 51 -4.93 -15.05 -3.16
N ALA A 52 -4.36 -13.86 -2.91
CA ALA A 52 -5.03 -12.80 -2.14
C ALA A 52 -6.28 -12.30 -2.86
N ALA A 53 -6.21 -12.03 -4.16
CA ALA A 53 -7.36 -11.63 -4.97
C ALA A 53 -8.47 -12.69 -4.96
N LYS A 54 -8.10 -13.97 -5.09
CA LYS A 54 -9.07 -15.10 -4.99
C LYS A 54 -9.75 -15.13 -3.62
N TYR A 55 -8.99 -15.00 -2.54
CA TYR A 55 -9.55 -14.98 -1.19
C TYR A 55 -10.57 -13.84 -1.02
N ILE A 56 -10.22 -12.64 -1.46
CA ILE A 56 -11.11 -11.46 -1.39
C ILE A 56 -12.38 -11.72 -2.21
N ILE A 57 -12.25 -12.18 -3.47
CA ILE A 57 -13.40 -12.45 -4.36
C ILE A 57 -14.24 -13.60 -3.81
N ASP A 58 -13.64 -14.67 -3.31
CA ASP A 58 -14.37 -15.77 -2.68
C ASP A 58 -15.20 -15.28 -1.50
N TYR A 59 -14.64 -14.38 -0.68
CA TYR A 59 -15.35 -13.78 0.45
C TYR A 59 -16.55 -12.93 0.00
N ILE A 60 -16.35 -12.03 -0.98
CA ILE A 60 -17.40 -11.07 -1.38
C ILE A 60 -18.44 -11.67 -2.33
N SER A 61 -18.09 -12.68 -3.13
CA SER A 61 -19.01 -13.30 -4.09
C SER A 61 -20.14 -14.09 -3.42
N ASP A 62 -19.97 -14.50 -2.18
CA ASP A 62 -20.99 -15.19 -1.37
C ASP A 62 -21.94 -14.21 -0.65
N ILE A 63 -21.69 -12.90 -0.75
CA ILE A 63 -22.50 -11.87 -0.09
C ILE A 63 -23.68 -11.47 -0.99
N GLU A 64 -24.90 -11.66 -0.50
CA GLU A 64 -26.13 -11.31 -1.24
C GLU A 64 -26.16 -9.83 -1.61
N GLY A 65 -26.35 -9.55 -2.90
CA GLY A 65 -26.50 -8.22 -3.47
C GLY A 65 -25.19 -7.53 -3.82
N ILE A 66 -24.04 -8.09 -3.49
CA ILE A 66 -22.76 -7.68 -4.07
C ILE A 66 -22.67 -8.23 -5.50
N THR A 67 -22.29 -7.39 -6.43
CA THR A 67 -22.11 -7.77 -7.84
C THR A 67 -20.73 -7.34 -8.34
N PRO A 68 -20.14 -8.10 -9.27
CA PRO A 68 -18.92 -7.69 -9.94
C PRO A 68 -19.13 -6.43 -10.79
N MET A 69 -18.13 -5.58 -10.91
CA MET A 69 -18.20 -4.35 -11.69
C MET A 69 -16.86 -3.95 -12.31
N ALA A 70 -16.14 -4.88 -12.89
CA ALA A 70 -14.82 -4.59 -13.47
C ALA A 70 -14.87 -4.16 -14.96
N SER A 71 -16.05 -4.12 -15.59
CA SER A 71 -16.20 -3.68 -16.99
C SER A 71 -15.97 -2.18 -17.10
N GLU A 72 -14.91 -1.80 -17.79
CA GLU A 72 -14.50 -0.40 -17.98
C GLU A 72 -15.49 0.36 -18.90
N LEU A 73 -15.64 1.65 -18.62
CA LEU A 73 -16.40 2.54 -19.50
C LEU A 73 -15.60 2.82 -20.78
N THR A 74 -16.30 2.89 -21.90
CA THR A 74 -15.69 3.19 -23.19
C THR A 74 -15.36 4.67 -23.41
N THR A 75 -15.73 5.53 -22.47
CA THR A 75 -15.48 6.98 -22.55
C THR A 75 -14.03 7.30 -22.13
N PRO A 76 -13.26 7.98 -22.99
CA PRO A 76 -11.89 8.37 -22.62
C PRO A 76 -11.89 9.31 -21.42
N THR A 77 -11.12 9.00 -20.40
CA THR A 77 -10.85 9.90 -19.27
C THR A 77 -9.68 10.83 -19.61
N PRO A 78 -9.64 12.07 -19.07
CA PRO A 78 -8.49 12.95 -19.25
C PRO A 78 -7.20 12.28 -18.78
N ALA A 79 -6.20 12.48 -19.56
CA ALA A 79 -4.92 11.83 -19.34
C ALA A 79 -4.12 12.47 -18.21
N TYR A 80 -3.72 11.71 -17.22
CA TYR A 80 -2.76 12.12 -16.19
C TYR A 80 -1.31 12.03 -16.71
N PRO A 81 -0.50 13.09 -16.60
CA PRO A 81 0.94 12.97 -16.60
C PRO A 81 1.38 12.51 -15.19
N PRO A 82 2.52 11.90 -14.97
CA PRO A 82 3.53 11.28 -15.83
C PRO A 82 3.46 9.76 -15.93
N TYR A 83 2.46 9.12 -15.29
CA TYR A 83 2.38 7.65 -15.12
C TYR A 83 1.86 6.91 -16.37
N LYS A 84 1.39 7.63 -17.38
CA LYS A 84 0.81 7.08 -18.61
C LYS A 84 1.66 6.06 -19.36
N SER A 85 2.98 6.20 -19.31
CA SER A 85 3.88 5.30 -20.05
C SER A 85 4.18 4.00 -19.30
N ALA A 86 3.90 3.95 -18.01
CA ALA A 86 4.20 2.79 -17.18
C ALA A 86 3.06 1.77 -17.15
N VAL A 87 1.80 2.23 -17.24
CA VAL A 87 0.61 1.37 -17.13
C VAL A 87 -0.01 1.10 -18.50
N LYS A 88 -0.39 -0.14 -18.76
CA LYS A 88 -1.02 -0.55 -20.03
C LYS A 88 -2.25 -1.43 -19.72
N PRO A 89 -3.32 -1.32 -20.53
CA PRO A 89 -4.38 -2.32 -20.51
C PRO A 89 -3.82 -3.72 -20.74
N ALA A 90 -4.36 -4.71 -20.06
CA ALA A 90 -3.96 -6.09 -20.22
C ALA A 90 -5.17 -6.97 -20.56
N SER A 91 -4.91 -8.09 -21.20
CA SER A 91 -5.82 -9.24 -21.24
C SER A 91 -5.75 -9.99 -19.89
N GLU A 92 -6.52 -11.04 -19.75
CA GLU A 92 -6.64 -11.85 -18.52
C GLU A 92 -5.32 -12.40 -17.97
N GLY A 93 -4.23 -12.37 -18.78
CA GLY A 93 -2.85 -12.67 -18.34
C GLY A 93 -2.72 -14.01 -17.62
N ARG A 94 -2.16 -13.99 -16.41
CA ARG A 94 -1.95 -15.19 -15.56
C ARG A 94 -3.27 -15.85 -15.09
N TRP A 95 -4.41 -15.17 -15.19
CA TRP A 95 -5.70 -15.73 -14.80
C TRP A 95 -6.22 -16.81 -15.77
N ASN A 96 -5.72 -16.85 -17.02
CA ASN A 96 -6.05 -17.92 -17.97
C ASN A 96 -5.62 -19.33 -17.49
N ASP A 97 -4.62 -19.39 -16.59
CA ASP A 97 -4.10 -20.63 -16.05
C ASP A 97 -4.73 -20.99 -14.68
N ILE A 98 -5.71 -20.20 -14.21
CA ILE A 98 -6.36 -20.39 -12.91
C ILE A 98 -7.62 -21.24 -13.04
N ASP A 99 -7.75 -22.26 -12.22
CA ASP A 99 -8.95 -23.08 -12.14
C ASP A 99 -10.18 -22.23 -11.77
N ASN A 100 -11.29 -22.40 -12.53
CA ASN A 100 -12.53 -21.66 -12.37
C ASN A 100 -12.35 -20.13 -12.54
N ALA A 101 -11.48 -19.69 -13.44
CA ALA A 101 -11.24 -18.26 -13.72
C ALA A 101 -12.54 -17.46 -13.98
N ASP A 102 -13.52 -18.06 -14.65
CA ASP A 102 -14.83 -17.43 -14.94
C ASP A 102 -15.54 -16.88 -13.68
N LYS A 103 -15.28 -17.42 -12.50
CA LYS A 103 -15.80 -16.90 -11.23
C LYS A 103 -15.18 -15.56 -10.86
N TYR A 104 -13.91 -15.38 -11.14
CA TYR A 104 -13.08 -14.26 -10.66
C TYR A 104 -13.05 -13.11 -11.66
N LEU A 105 -12.92 -13.43 -12.96
CA LEU A 105 -12.73 -12.46 -14.04
C LEU A 105 -13.73 -11.29 -14.04
N PRO A 106 -15.03 -11.47 -13.73
CA PRO A 106 -15.97 -10.34 -13.70
C PRO A 106 -15.66 -9.27 -12.64
N TYR A 107 -14.86 -9.61 -11.62
CA TYR A 107 -14.43 -8.69 -10.57
C TYR A 107 -13.11 -7.99 -10.88
N LEU A 108 -12.35 -8.44 -11.89
CA LEU A 108 -10.96 -8.06 -12.12
C LEU A 108 -10.82 -7.05 -13.25
N GLN A 109 -10.32 -5.87 -12.91
CA GLN A 109 -9.84 -4.89 -13.88
C GLN A 109 -8.36 -5.13 -14.14
N HIS A 110 -8.00 -5.61 -15.33
CA HIS A 110 -6.66 -6.05 -15.69
C HIS A 110 -5.81 -4.93 -16.26
N PHE A 111 -4.57 -4.82 -15.80
CA PHE A 111 -3.57 -3.92 -16.36
C PHE A 111 -2.15 -4.50 -16.21
N GLN A 112 -1.18 -3.89 -16.90
CA GLN A 112 0.22 -4.29 -16.82
C GLN A 112 1.10 -3.10 -16.45
N ILE A 113 2.10 -3.37 -15.60
CA ILE A 113 3.15 -2.41 -15.25
C ILE A 113 4.52 -3.05 -15.43
N PRO A 114 5.58 -2.27 -15.74
CA PRO A 114 6.93 -2.77 -15.53
C PRO A 114 7.20 -2.92 -14.03
N MET A 115 7.94 -3.96 -13.64
CA MET A 115 8.24 -4.23 -12.23
C MET A 115 9.59 -4.89 -12.07
N ASN A 116 10.38 -4.44 -11.10
CA ASN A 116 11.58 -5.14 -10.65
C ASN A 116 11.25 -6.03 -9.47
N VAL A 117 11.61 -7.32 -9.54
CA VAL A 117 11.28 -8.31 -8.52
C VAL A 117 12.55 -8.98 -7.98
N MET A 118 12.61 -9.19 -6.67
CA MET A 118 13.77 -9.74 -5.95
C MET A 118 13.43 -11.09 -5.31
N LYS A 119 13.36 -12.15 -6.12
CA LYS A 119 12.90 -13.50 -5.70
C LYS A 119 14.02 -14.52 -5.51
N GLY A 120 15.25 -14.14 -5.82
CA GLY A 120 16.41 -15.02 -5.81
C GLY A 120 17.28 -14.89 -4.57
N ASP A 121 18.57 -15.05 -4.74
CA ASP A 121 19.53 -14.90 -3.65
C ASP A 121 19.56 -13.44 -3.14
N MET A 122 19.79 -13.30 -1.83
CA MET A 122 19.86 -12.00 -1.15
C MET A 122 20.89 -12.10 -0.02
N ALA A 123 22.16 -11.99 -0.37
CA ALA A 123 23.25 -12.09 0.59
C ALA A 123 24.22 -10.91 0.44
N VAL A 124 24.54 -10.26 1.54
CA VAL A 124 25.54 -9.20 1.63
C VAL A 124 26.45 -9.48 2.81
N SER A 125 27.74 -9.26 2.63
CA SER A 125 28.71 -9.26 3.73
C SER A 125 29.71 -8.10 3.60
N ILE A 126 30.14 -7.58 4.74
CA ILE A 126 31.17 -6.53 4.84
C ILE A 126 32.40 -7.14 5.50
N ASP A 127 33.53 -7.09 4.79
CA ASP A 127 34.81 -7.68 5.24
C ASP A 127 34.67 -9.12 5.76
N GLY A 128 33.83 -9.92 5.09
CA GLY A 128 33.53 -11.30 5.42
C GLY A 128 32.48 -11.52 6.52
N LYS A 129 31.97 -10.47 7.17
CA LYS A 129 30.87 -10.55 8.13
C LYS A 129 29.53 -10.43 7.41
N ALA A 130 28.71 -11.51 7.46
CA ALA A 130 27.39 -11.52 6.85
C ALA A 130 26.46 -10.51 7.53
N LEU A 131 25.67 -9.81 6.71
CA LEU A 131 24.58 -8.94 7.13
C LEU A 131 23.24 -9.66 6.98
N ARG A 132 22.30 -9.38 7.90
CA ARG A 132 20.95 -9.93 7.85
C ARG A 132 20.06 -9.04 6.97
N PRO A 133 19.45 -9.58 5.92
CA PRO A 133 18.47 -8.84 5.13
C PRO A 133 17.36 -8.30 6.02
N THR A 134 16.85 -7.12 5.71
CA THR A 134 15.78 -6.39 6.42
C THR A 134 16.09 -5.93 7.85
N PHE A 135 17.23 -6.38 8.43
CA PHE A 135 17.67 -5.99 9.77
C PHE A 135 18.96 -5.16 9.77
N ASP A 136 19.95 -5.59 9.00
CA ASP A 136 21.25 -4.93 8.92
C ASP A 136 21.41 -4.19 7.58
N PHE A 137 20.66 -4.60 6.55
CA PHE A 137 20.61 -3.92 5.26
C PHE A 137 19.27 -4.13 4.54
N THR A 138 18.98 -3.23 3.60
CA THR A 138 17.94 -3.38 2.57
C THR A 138 18.57 -3.25 1.19
N ALA A 139 18.26 -4.15 0.25
CA ALA A 139 18.52 -3.90 -1.15
C ALA A 139 17.38 -3.05 -1.69
N LYS A 140 17.65 -1.90 -2.29
CA LYS A 140 16.57 -1.04 -2.79
C LYS A 140 15.83 -1.72 -3.93
N GLU A 141 14.52 -1.56 -3.95
CA GLU A 141 13.57 -2.22 -4.84
C GLU A 141 13.88 -2.08 -6.34
N PHE A 142 14.62 -1.05 -6.72
CA PHE A 142 15.06 -0.80 -8.10
C PHE A 142 16.47 -1.32 -8.40
N SER A 143 17.12 -2.00 -7.47
CA SER A 143 18.48 -2.53 -7.68
C SER A 143 18.49 -3.65 -8.72
N PRO A 144 19.43 -3.64 -9.67
CA PRO A 144 19.65 -4.76 -10.56
C PRO A 144 20.35 -5.92 -9.81
N SER A 145 20.38 -7.09 -10.43
CA SER A 145 21.24 -8.20 -9.96
C SER A 145 22.70 -7.77 -9.87
N CYS A 146 23.37 -8.23 -8.81
CA CYS A 146 24.80 -7.96 -8.61
C CYS A 146 25.47 -9.11 -7.86
N HIS A 147 26.62 -9.54 -8.37
CA HIS A 147 27.40 -10.64 -7.80
C HIS A 147 28.89 -10.28 -7.78
N GLY A 148 29.55 -10.53 -6.66
CA GLY A 148 30.99 -10.34 -6.55
C GLY A 148 31.45 -9.64 -5.28
N THR A 149 32.74 -9.39 -5.22
CA THR A 149 33.39 -8.64 -4.14
C THR A 149 33.96 -7.35 -4.71
N TYR A 150 33.65 -6.25 -4.04
CA TYR A 150 34.01 -4.92 -4.50
C TYR A 150 34.63 -4.11 -3.36
N PRO A 151 35.69 -3.31 -3.65
CA PRO A 151 36.18 -2.34 -2.67
C PRO A 151 35.12 -1.28 -2.35
N ILE A 152 35.15 -0.78 -1.11
CA ILE A 152 34.28 0.29 -0.64
C ILE A 152 35.06 1.60 -0.60
N GLN A 153 34.40 2.69 -0.97
CA GLN A 153 34.95 4.04 -0.84
C GLN A 153 33.89 5.05 -0.44
N SER A 154 34.14 5.76 0.67
CA SER A 154 33.26 6.85 1.11
C SER A 154 33.32 8.03 0.17
N VAL A 155 32.14 8.59 -0.13
CA VAL A 155 32.00 9.86 -0.85
C VAL A 155 32.11 11.00 0.14
N PRO A 156 32.95 12.03 -0.12
CA PRO A 156 33.04 13.17 0.80
C PRO A 156 31.69 13.88 0.96
N ASP A 157 31.32 14.21 2.20
CA ASP A 157 30.06 14.89 2.52
C ASP A 157 29.83 16.17 1.69
N SER A 158 30.88 16.94 1.45
CA SER A 158 30.82 18.16 0.63
C SER A 158 30.42 17.92 -0.85
N ILE A 159 30.52 16.68 -1.32
CA ILE A 159 30.10 16.30 -2.66
C ILE A 159 28.62 15.93 -2.68
N VAL A 160 28.14 15.23 -1.65
CA VAL A 160 26.76 14.71 -1.61
C VAL A 160 25.73 15.83 -1.56
N THR A 161 26.03 16.96 -0.92
CA THR A 161 25.14 18.15 -0.90
C THR A 161 25.17 19.01 -2.17
N ASN A 162 26.02 18.66 -3.12
CA ASN A 162 26.30 19.49 -4.28
C ASN A 162 25.53 18.98 -5.52
N GLU A 163 25.09 19.89 -6.39
CA GLU A 163 24.52 19.58 -7.72
C GLU A 163 25.46 18.74 -8.59
N HIS A 164 26.75 18.69 -8.26
CA HIS A 164 27.75 17.89 -8.98
C HIS A 164 27.87 16.43 -8.48
N PHE A 165 27.00 15.99 -7.58
CA PHE A 165 27.06 14.64 -7.01
C PHE A 165 27.08 13.54 -8.09
N ILE A 166 26.19 13.59 -9.06
CA ILE A 166 26.14 12.61 -10.16
C ILE A 166 27.40 12.70 -11.04
N ASN A 167 27.91 13.92 -11.29
CA ASN A 167 29.16 14.10 -12.01
C ASN A 167 30.35 13.47 -11.29
N TYR A 168 30.34 13.52 -9.94
CA TYR A 168 31.38 12.86 -9.15
C TYR A 168 31.27 11.33 -9.25
N LEU A 169 30.07 10.76 -9.14
CA LEU A 169 29.86 9.31 -9.34
C LEU A 169 30.33 8.85 -10.74
N ASN A 170 30.04 9.65 -11.75
CA ASN A 170 30.42 9.37 -13.14
C ASN A 170 31.86 9.79 -13.52
N SER A 171 32.65 10.32 -12.57
CA SER A 171 34.02 10.79 -12.84
C SER A 171 35.03 9.67 -13.11
N GLY A 172 34.68 8.42 -12.84
CA GLY A 172 35.58 7.27 -12.92
C GLY A 172 36.46 7.03 -11.67
N LYS A 173 36.42 7.91 -10.67
CA LYS A 173 37.18 7.74 -9.39
C LYS A 173 36.71 6.54 -8.59
N LEU A 174 35.46 6.12 -8.82
CA LEU A 174 34.77 5.01 -8.12
C LEU A 174 34.60 3.78 -9.03
N ALA A 175 35.30 3.72 -10.17
CA ALA A 175 35.17 2.60 -11.11
C ALA A 175 35.43 1.25 -10.40
N GLY A 176 34.45 0.35 -10.49
CA GLY A 176 34.50 -0.96 -9.84
C GLY A 176 34.44 -0.95 -8.30
N LYS A 177 34.05 0.17 -7.68
CA LYS A 177 33.92 0.29 -6.22
C LYS A 177 32.47 0.58 -5.83
N PHE A 178 32.12 0.23 -4.59
CA PHE A 178 30.87 0.70 -3.96
C PHE A 178 31.11 2.05 -3.29
N ALA A 179 30.27 3.02 -3.63
CA ALA A 179 30.29 4.37 -3.08
C ALA A 179 29.45 4.41 -1.78
N VAL A 180 30.03 4.72 -0.62
CA VAL A 180 29.27 4.96 0.60
C VAL A 180 28.85 6.42 0.66
N ILE A 181 27.55 6.64 0.78
CA ILE A 181 26.93 7.95 0.91
C ILE A 181 26.30 8.05 2.30
N ASN A 182 26.78 8.99 3.10
CA ASN A 182 26.22 9.22 4.43
C ASN A 182 24.98 10.12 4.33
N MET A 183 23.79 9.53 4.44
CA MET A 183 22.51 10.23 4.35
C MET A 183 22.09 10.88 5.67
N ALA A 184 22.63 10.44 6.84
CA ALA A 184 22.24 10.95 8.16
C ALA A 184 22.45 12.46 8.31
N LYS A 185 23.44 13.01 7.61
CA LYS A 185 23.75 14.45 7.65
C LYS A 185 22.82 15.31 6.79
N TYR A 186 21.93 14.69 6.01
CA TYR A 186 21.07 15.37 5.03
C TYR A 186 19.60 15.33 5.36
N CYS A 187 19.20 14.60 6.41
CA CYS A 187 17.81 14.50 6.88
C CYS A 187 17.21 15.80 7.44
N THR A 188 17.99 16.89 7.48
CA THR A 188 17.52 18.22 7.92
C THR A 188 16.92 19.08 6.79
N LEU A 189 16.89 18.58 5.56
CA LEU A 189 16.29 19.28 4.41
C LEU A 189 14.79 18.95 4.29
N PRO A 190 13.95 19.91 3.82
CA PRO A 190 12.48 19.76 3.82
C PRO A 190 11.91 18.61 2.96
N ALA A 191 12.70 18.05 2.05
CA ALA A 191 12.33 16.84 1.30
C ALA A 191 13.29 15.71 1.69
N HIS A 192 12.78 14.49 1.84
CA HIS A 192 13.62 13.33 2.15
C HIS A 192 14.78 13.26 1.15
N PRO A 193 16.04 13.29 1.58
CA PRO A 193 17.18 13.47 0.67
C PRO A 193 17.22 12.41 -0.44
N PHE A 194 16.74 11.21 -0.13
CA PHE A 194 16.71 10.09 -1.07
C PHE A 194 15.75 10.35 -2.26
N GLU A 195 14.57 10.89 -2.02
CA GLU A 195 13.61 11.21 -3.10
C GLU A 195 14.18 12.25 -4.07
N ARG A 196 14.98 13.19 -3.56
CA ARG A 196 15.66 14.17 -4.39
C ARG A 196 16.69 13.53 -5.34
N TYR A 197 17.34 12.43 -4.93
CA TYR A 197 18.39 11.78 -5.74
C TYR A 197 17.87 10.61 -6.56
N LYS A 198 16.75 10.02 -6.20
CA LYS A 198 16.16 8.87 -6.90
C LYS A 198 16.07 9.06 -8.42
N PRO A 199 15.59 10.20 -8.97
CA PRO A 199 15.57 10.42 -10.40
C PRO A 199 16.96 10.45 -11.05
N TYR A 200 17.98 10.87 -10.31
CA TYR A 200 19.35 10.98 -10.81
C TYR A 200 20.12 9.66 -10.76
N LEU A 201 19.68 8.69 -9.96
CA LEU A 201 20.34 7.38 -9.90
C LEU A 201 20.29 6.65 -11.24
N CYS A 202 19.26 6.88 -12.05
CA CYS A 202 19.16 6.33 -13.41
C CYS A 202 20.21 6.92 -14.39
N LEU A 203 20.84 8.05 -14.03
CA LEU A 203 21.88 8.71 -14.85
C LEU A 203 23.30 8.21 -14.50
N ILE A 204 23.42 7.24 -13.62
CA ILE A 204 24.72 6.67 -13.25
C ILE A 204 25.27 5.80 -14.37
N ASP A 205 26.54 6.00 -14.69
CA ASP A 205 27.30 5.14 -15.59
C ASP A 205 27.86 3.95 -14.79
N SER A 206 27.32 2.75 -15.00
CA SER A 206 27.77 1.51 -14.33
C SER A 206 29.23 1.15 -14.57
N THR A 207 29.88 1.74 -15.60
CA THR A 207 31.33 1.58 -15.83
C THR A 207 32.18 2.47 -14.90
N LYS A 208 31.56 3.43 -14.20
CA LYS A 208 32.21 4.46 -13.37
C LYS A 208 32.05 4.23 -11.89
N VAL A 209 31.07 3.42 -11.48
CA VAL A 209 30.82 3.04 -10.09
C VAL A 209 30.26 1.62 -10.04
N GLY A 210 30.68 0.80 -9.08
CA GLY A 210 30.23 -0.60 -8.96
C GLY A 210 28.87 -0.74 -8.25
N GLY A 211 28.53 0.19 -7.37
CA GLY A 211 27.28 0.21 -6.60
C GLY A 211 27.26 1.34 -5.59
N ILE A 212 26.16 1.46 -4.88
CA ILE A 212 25.92 2.51 -3.87
C ILE A 212 25.52 1.88 -2.55
N ILE A 213 26.08 2.38 -1.45
CA ILE A 213 25.66 2.10 -0.08
C ILE A 213 25.13 3.41 0.50
N LEU A 214 23.85 3.44 0.86
CA LEU A 214 23.20 4.55 1.54
C LEU A 214 23.24 4.29 3.03
N LYS A 215 24.03 5.07 3.77
CA LYS A 215 24.14 4.99 5.23
C LYS A 215 23.25 6.05 5.86
N SER A 216 22.37 5.67 6.78
CA SER A 216 21.47 6.55 7.53
C SER A 216 21.51 6.25 9.03
N ASP A 217 20.83 7.05 9.85
CA ASP A 217 20.75 6.82 11.30
C ASP A 217 19.98 5.55 11.64
N GLU A 218 18.96 5.24 10.82
CA GLU A 218 18.15 4.03 10.89
C GLU A 218 18.18 3.31 9.56
N LEU A 219 17.85 2.01 9.55
CA LEU A 219 17.74 1.27 8.31
C LEU A 219 16.62 1.88 7.46
N ILE A 220 16.98 2.34 6.27
CA ILE A 220 16.01 2.94 5.35
C ILE A 220 15.05 1.84 4.89
N PRO A 221 13.75 1.91 5.25
CA PRO A 221 12.77 0.93 4.81
C PRO A 221 12.65 0.91 3.28
N TYR A 222 11.99 -0.09 2.73
CA TYR A 222 11.53 -0.01 1.37
C TYR A 222 10.58 1.18 1.25
N PHE A 223 10.93 2.12 0.41
CA PHE A 223 10.08 3.27 0.14
C PHE A 223 9.41 3.04 -1.22
N LYS A 224 8.06 2.85 -1.21
CA LYS A 224 7.31 2.44 -2.40
C LYS A 224 7.97 1.21 -3.05
N ALA A 225 7.74 0.06 -2.50
CA ALA A 225 8.63 -1.10 -2.59
C ALA A 225 8.50 -1.95 -3.85
N ARG A 226 7.66 -1.56 -4.78
CA ARG A 226 7.63 -2.15 -6.11
C ARG A 226 8.11 -1.13 -7.12
N SER A 227 9.31 -1.31 -7.64
CA SER A 227 9.85 -0.35 -8.59
C SER A 227 9.49 -0.71 -10.03
N TYR A 228 8.92 0.25 -10.73
CA TYR A 228 8.64 0.17 -12.17
C TYR A 228 9.86 0.53 -13.05
N PHE A 229 11.03 0.69 -12.46
CA PHE A 229 12.31 0.90 -13.16
C PHE A 229 13.46 0.19 -12.43
N THR A 230 14.63 0.14 -13.06
CA THR A 230 15.87 -0.30 -12.41
C THR A 230 16.95 0.76 -12.56
N THR A 231 17.85 0.83 -11.57
CA THR A 231 19.07 1.63 -11.66
C THR A 231 20.17 0.86 -12.40
N PRO A 232 21.16 1.55 -12.99
CA PRO A 232 22.30 0.89 -13.64
C PRO A 232 23.23 0.12 -12.68
N VAL A 233 23.14 0.40 -11.36
CA VAL A 233 23.97 -0.21 -10.31
C VAL A 233 23.14 -0.54 -9.09
N PRO A 234 23.51 -1.55 -8.27
CA PRO A 234 22.81 -1.88 -7.06
C PRO A 234 22.90 -0.75 -6.01
N VAL A 235 21.84 -0.58 -5.25
CA VAL A 235 21.74 0.39 -4.15
C VAL A 235 21.34 -0.35 -2.89
N ILE A 236 22.18 -0.27 -1.86
CA ILE A 236 22.02 -0.95 -0.57
C ILE A 236 21.84 0.09 0.52
N GLY A 237 20.74 0.01 1.28
CA GLY A 237 20.53 0.79 2.49
C GLY A 237 21.16 0.09 3.70
N VAL A 238 21.85 0.84 4.55
CA VAL A 238 22.40 0.38 5.83
C VAL A 238 22.18 1.45 6.93
N ASP A 239 22.17 1.04 8.19
CA ASP A 239 22.04 1.95 9.30
C ASP A 239 23.41 2.47 9.82
N LYS A 240 23.38 3.24 10.90
CA LYS A 240 24.57 3.81 11.55
C LYS A 240 25.56 2.78 12.08
N SER A 241 25.17 1.51 12.23
CA SER A 241 26.06 0.43 12.67
C SER A 241 27.05 -0.03 11.59
N PHE A 242 26.86 0.45 10.34
CA PHE A 242 27.78 0.15 9.23
C PHE A 242 29.19 0.67 9.54
N PRO A 243 30.23 -0.19 9.46
CA PRO A 243 31.60 0.17 9.86
C PRO A 243 32.18 1.33 9.04
N GLU A 244 32.79 2.31 9.70
CA GLU A 244 33.44 3.44 9.02
C GLU A 244 34.71 3.05 8.28
N ASP A 245 35.37 1.98 8.71
CA ASP A 245 36.61 1.43 8.16
C ASP A 245 36.39 0.26 7.22
N ALA A 246 35.14 0.00 6.81
CA ALA A 246 34.80 -1.06 5.87
C ALA A 246 35.60 -0.97 4.57
N GLN A 247 36.21 -2.08 4.16
CA GLN A 247 37.07 -2.14 3.00
C GLN A 247 36.41 -2.80 1.80
N ASN A 248 35.64 -3.88 2.02
CA ASN A 248 35.06 -4.67 0.96
C ASN A 248 33.59 -5.04 1.26
N ILE A 249 32.77 -5.00 0.22
CA ILE A 249 31.45 -5.61 0.19
C ILE A 249 31.48 -6.85 -0.71
N THR A 250 30.98 -7.97 -0.21
CA THR A 250 30.62 -9.12 -1.06
C THR A 250 29.10 -9.14 -1.16
N ILE A 251 28.60 -9.16 -2.38
CA ILE A 251 27.18 -9.07 -2.69
C ILE A 251 26.76 -10.21 -3.61
N ASN A 252 25.61 -10.81 -3.32
CA ASN A 252 24.95 -11.82 -4.15
C ASN A 252 23.44 -11.51 -4.11
N ILE A 253 22.98 -10.70 -5.05
CA ILE A 253 21.59 -10.25 -5.17
C ILE A 253 21.05 -10.63 -6.54
N ASP A 254 19.95 -11.38 -6.54
CA ASP A 254 19.17 -11.70 -7.72
C ASP A 254 17.95 -10.79 -7.81
N SER A 255 17.85 -10.07 -8.89
CA SER A 255 16.65 -9.33 -9.29
C SER A 255 16.28 -9.64 -10.73
N LYS A 256 15.02 -9.42 -11.09
CA LYS A 256 14.54 -9.56 -12.46
C LYS A 256 13.59 -8.45 -12.79
N PHE A 257 13.89 -7.70 -13.83
CA PHE A 257 12.96 -6.72 -14.37
C PHE A 257 11.95 -7.39 -15.30
N LEU A 258 10.66 -7.20 -14.99
CA LEU A 258 9.52 -7.68 -15.76
C LEU A 258 8.91 -6.47 -16.48
N PRO A 259 9.00 -6.38 -17.81
CA PRO A 259 8.50 -5.20 -18.53
C PRO A 259 6.96 -5.13 -18.60
N ASN A 260 6.28 -6.24 -18.39
CA ASN A 260 4.84 -6.39 -18.43
C ASN A 260 4.42 -7.35 -17.31
N HIS A 261 4.34 -6.84 -16.08
CA HIS A 261 3.81 -7.59 -14.95
C HIS A 261 2.30 -7.38 -14.87
N ASP A 262 1.53 -8.48 -14.79
CA ASP A 262 0.07 -8.43 -14.70
C ASP A 262 -0.35 -8.02 -13.29
N CYS A 263 -1.19 -6.98 -13.22
CA CYS A 263 -1.83 -6.48 -12.01
C CYS A 263 -3.35 -6.42 -12.20
N HIS A 264 -4.11 -6.36 -11.10
CA HIS A 264 -5.56 -6.37 -11.18
C HIS A 264 -6.21 -5.65 -10.00
N ASN A 265 -7.01 -4.62 -10.28
CA ASN A 265 -7.93 -4.09 -9.29
C ASN A 265 -9.14 -5.03 -9.15
N ILE A 266 -9.62 -5.24 -7.94
CA ILE A 266 -10.85 -6.00 -7.67
C ILE A 266 -11.97 -5.00 -7.45
N ILE A 267 -13.07 -5.11 -8.19
CA ILE A 267 -14.14 -4.13 -8.17
C ILE A 267 -15.49 -4.80 -7.95
N ALA A 268 -16.19 -4.36 -6.91
CA ALA A 268 -17.52 -4.82 -6.56
C ALA A 268 -18.47 -3.65 -6.33
N TYR A 269 -19.76 -3.90 -6.50
CA TYR A 269 -20.80 -2.91 -6.40
C TYR A 269 -21.98 -3.41 -5.57
N LEU A 270 -22.55 -2.51 -4.79
CA LEU A 270 -23.76 -2.74 -4.01
C LEU A 270 -24.75 -1.60 -4.31
N PRO A 271 -25.88 -1.87 -5.01
CA PRO A 271 -26.87 -0.86 -5.27
C PRO A 271 -27.51 -0.39 -3.95
N GLY A 272 -27.72 0.92 -3.83
CA GLY A 272 -28.46 1.52 -2.72
C GLY A 272 -29.97 1.24 -2.80
N THR A 273 -30.73 1.82 -1.86
CA THR A 273 -32.18 1.74 -1.86
C THR A 273 -32.85 2.81 -2.72
N ASP A 274 -32.15 3.90 -3.01
CA ASP A 274 -32.63 4.97 -3.88
C ASP A 274 -32.21 4.71 -5.34
N MET A 275 -33.07 5.12 -6.28
CA MET A 275 -32.82 4.95 -7.73
C MET A 275 -31.84 5.99 -8.30
N GLY A 276 -31.02 6.61 -7.46
CA GLY A 276 -30.04 7.61 -7.85
C GLY A 276 -28.76 7.01 -8.47
N THR A 277 -27.93 7.89 -9.03
CA THR A 277 -26.62 7.53 -9.59
C THR A 277 -25.46 7.82 -8.65
N ASP A 278 -25.73 8.46 -7.51
CA ASP A 278 -24.70 8.85 -6.54
C ASP A 278 -24.05 7.62 -5.90
N VAL A 279 -22.72 7.62 -5.87
CA VAL A 279 -21.91 6.52 -5.37
C VAL A 279 -20.94 7.02 -4.32
N ILE A 280 -20.81 6.27 -3.22
CA ILE A 280 -19.65 6.36 -2.33
C ILE A 280 -18.73 5.20 -2.66
N THR A 281 -17.47 5.49 -2.96
CA THR A 281 -16.46 4.47 -3.26
C THR A 281 -15.56 4.26 -2.04
N LEU A 282 -15.45 3.03 -1.59
CA LEU A 282 -14.54 2.60 -0.52
C LEU A 282 -13.36 1.90 -1.15
N ILE A 283 -12.15 2.35 -0.82
CA ILE A 283 -10.93 1.79 -1.40
C ILE A 283 -9.92 1.37 -0.34
N ALA A 284 -9.13 0.36 -0.66
CA ALA A 284 -7.92 -0.07 0.04
C ALA A 284 -7.05 -0.86 -0.92
N HIS A 285 -5.74 -0.74 -0.85
CA HIS A 285 -4.90 -1.63 -1.63
C HIS A 285 -4.76 -3.00 -0.94
N TYR A 286 -4.61 -4.05 -1.76
CA TYR A 286 -4.42 -5.41 -1.26
C TYR A 286 -3.05 -5.98 -1.57
N ASP A 287 -2.28 -5.34 -2.46
CA ASP A 287 -0.89 -5.70 -2.71
C ASP A 287 -0.01 -5.30 -1.53
N HIS A 288 1.21 -5.87 -1.46
CA HIS A 288 2.23 -5.45 -0.51
C HIS A 288 3.62 -5.75 -1.09
N LEU A 289 4.66 -5.59 -0.29
CA LEU A 289 6.05 -5.56 -0.72
C LEU A 289 6.60 -6.89 -1.24
N GLY A 290 5.95 -7.99 -0.92
CA GLY A 290 6.42 -9.30 -1.35
C GLY A 290 7.64 -9.79 -0.59
N LEU A 291 8.73 -10.08 -1.31
CA LEU A 291 9.94 -10.65 -0.76
C LEU A 291 11.17 -9.81 -1.08
N MET A 292 12.10 -9.76 -0.11
CA MET A 292 13.49 -9.37 -0.35
C MET A 292 14.38 -10.62 -0.27
N GLY A 293 14.61 -11.26 -1.42
CA GLY A 293 15.18 -12.61 -1.48
C GLY A 293 14.14 -13.70 -1.17
N ARG A 294 14.60 -14.95 -1.02
CA ARG A 294 13.69 -16.10 -0.90
C ARG A 294 13.00 -16.21 0.45
N ASP A 295 13.64 -15.72 1.52
CA ASP A 295 13.26 -16.05 2.88
C ASP A 295 12.74 -14.86 3.70
N ASN A 296 12.81 -13.64 3.14
CA ASN A 296 12.41 -12.44 3.87
C ASN A 296 11.09 -11.93 3.32
N ILE A 297 10.00 -12.37 3.94
CA ILE A 297 8.63 -12.00 3.58
C ILE A 297 8.25 -10.72 4.33
N PHE A 298 7.69 -9.77 3.60
CA PHE A 298 6.97 -8.63 4.16
C PHE A 298 5.49 -9.02 4.20
N TYR A 299 4.95 -9.19 5.40
CA TYR A 299 3.61 -9.77 5.56
C TYR A 299 2.50 -8.74 5.35
N GLY A 300 2.71 -7.48 5.80
CA GLY A 300 1.77 -6.39 5.62
C GLY A 300 0.43 -6.60 6.33
N SER A 301 0.45 -6.86 7.64
CA SER A 301 -0.78 -7.05 8.41
C SER A 301 -1.50 -5.73 8.62
N ASN A 302 -0.78 -4.67 8.99
CA ASN A 302 -1.32 -3.32 9.04
C ASN A 302 -1.35 -2.70 7.64
N ASP A 303 -0.30 -2.87 6.87
CA ASP A 303 -0.11 -2.33 5.52
C ASP A 303 -0.26 -3.41 4.42
N ASN A 304 -1.38 -3.56 3.71
CA ASN A 304 -2.67 -3.00 4.03
C ASN A 304 -3.72 -4.12 4.07
N ALA A 305 -3.36 -5.26 4.74
CA ALA A 305 -4.37 -6.29 5.00
C ALA A 305 -5.50 -5.73 5.88
N SER A 306 -5.21 -4.72 6.70
CA SER A 306 -6.18 -4.06 7.57
C SER A 306 -7.27 -3.32 6.78
N GLY A 307 -6.90 -2.44 5.83
CA GLY A 307 -7.86 -1.76 4.96
C GLY A 307 -8.63 -2.74 4.09
N THR A 308 -7.92 -3.71 3.50
CA THR A 308 -8.53 -4.81 2.72
C THR A 308 -9.60 -5.56 3.53
N ALA A 309 -9.31 -5.93 4.77
CA ALA A 309 -10.25 -6.62 5.65
C ALA A 309 -11.45 -5.73 6.01
N MET A 310 -11.23 -4.45 6.27
CA MET A 310 -12.31 -3.52 6.59
C MET A 310 -13.28 -3.37 5.40
N LEU A 311 -12.78 -3.28 4.18
CA LEU A 311 -13.64 -3.26 2.99
C LEU A 311 -14.51 -4.51 2.88
N CYS A 312 -13.95 -5.69 3.10
CA CYS A 312 -14.68 -6.96 3.11
C CYS A 312 -15.82 -6.94 4.15
N VAL A 313 -15.51 -6.52 5.37
CA VAL A 313 -16.48 -6.46 6.46
C VAL A 313 -17.56 -5.40 6.21
N LEU A 314 -17.19 -4.24 5.66
CA LEU A 314 -18.16 -3.20 5.28
C LEU A 314 -19.08 -3.67 4.15
N ALA A 315 -18.57 -4.38 3.14
CA ALA A 315 -19.39 -4.97 2.08
C ALA A 315 -20.43 -5.92 2.66
N LYS A 316 -20.02 -6.80 3.57
CA LYS A 316 -20.94 -7.71 4.27
C LYS A 316 -21.95 -6.96 5.14
N TYR A 317 -21.53 -5.96 5.89
CA TYR A 317 -22.44 -5.17 6.71
C TYR A 317 -23.51 -4.48 5.88
N PHE A 318 -23.13 -3.78 4.81
CA PHE A 318 -24.05 -3.04 3.98
C PHE A 318 -24.94 -3.93 3.11
N SER A 319 -24.60 -5.19 2.86
CA SER A 319 -25.51 -6.12 2.17
C SER A 319 -26.83 -6.31 2.93
N THR A 320 -26.81 -6.24 4.27
CA THR A 320 -27.97 -6.37 5.15
C THR A 320 -28.47 -5.03 5.70
N HIS A 321 -27.68 -3.97 5.61
CA HIS A 321 -27.96 -2.61 6.11
C HIS A 321 -27.83 -1.61 4.95
N ARG A 322 -28.62 -1.82 3.89
CA ARG A 322 -28.53 -1.05 2.64
C ARG A 322 -28.65 0.45 2.88
N PRO A 323 -27.65 1.27 2.46
CA PRO A 323 -27.78 2.72 2.47
C PRO A 323 -28.68 3.20 1.33
N LYS A 324 -28.97 4.50 1.27
CA LYS A 324 -29.70 5.09 0.14
C LYS A 324 -28.81 5.19 -1.10
N CYS A 325 -27.57 5.70 -0.93
CA CYS A 325 -26.61 5.79 -2.02
C CYS A 325 -26.08 4.41 -2.43
N ASN A 326 -25.59 4.32 -3.65
CA ASN A 326 -24.85 3.16 -4.12
C ASN A 326 -23.47 3.10 -3.48
N LEU A 327 -22.94 1.88 -3.30
CA LEU A 327 -21.57 1.67 -2.84
C LEU A 327 -20.76 0.96 -3.90
N GLN A 328 -19.54 1.41 -4.08
CA GLN A 328 -18.51 0.69 -4.83
C GLN A 328 -17.37 0.35 -3.89
N PHE A 329 -16.83 -0.84 -4.01
CA PHE A 329 -15.68 -1.32 -3.26
C PHE A 329 -14.57 -1.64 -4.25
N ILE A 330 -13.38 -1.08 -4.03
CA ILE A 330 -12.23 -1.33 -4.89
C ILE A 330 -11.05 -1.75 -4.02
N TRP A 331 -10.60 -2.97 -4.17
CA TRP A 331 -9.32 -3.44 -3.67
C TRP A 331 -8.29 -3.19 -4.77
N LEU A 332 -7.40 -2.24 -4.53
CA LEU A 332 -6.43 -1.77 -5.52
C LEU A 332 -5.17 -2.62 -5.48
N ASP A 333 -4.57 -2.86 -6.66
CA ASP A 333 -3.26 -3.47 -6.82
C ASP A 333 -2.23 -2.40 -7.20
N ALA A 334 -0.96 -2.68 -6.97
CA ALA A 334 0.15 -1.81 -7.34
C ALA A 334 0.11 -0.39 -6.70
N GLU A 335 -0.46 -0.27 -5.50
CA GLU A 335 -0.29 0.91 -4.65
C GLU A 335 1.19 1.10 -4.36
N GLU A 336 1.85 0.02 -3.92
CA GLU A 336 3.27 -0.06 -3.58
C GLU A 336 4.20 0.23 -4.78
N ALA A 337 3.66 0.28 -5.98
CA ALA A 337 4.33 0.69 -7.21
C ALA A 337 4.00 2.14 -7.62
N ASN A 338 3.78 3.05 -6.67
CA ASN A 338 3.40 4.45 -6.86
C ASN A 338 1.94 4.63 -7.30
N LEU A 339 1.01 4.01 -6.63
CA LEU A 339 -0.44 4.18 -6.80
C LEU A 339 -0.93 3.81 -8.21
N LEU A 340 -0.20 2.91 -8.91
CA LEU A 340 -0.45 2.68 -10.34
C LEU A 340 -1.83 2.06 -10.60
N GLY A 341 -2.36 1.25 -9.68
CA GLY A 341 -3.71 0.69 -9.79
C GLY A 341 -4.80 1.75 -9.66
N ALA A 342 -4.66 2.67 -8.71
CA ALA A 342 -5.59 3.78 -8.53
C ALA A 342 -5.56 4.75 -9.73
N PHE A 343 -4.38 5.10 -10.23
CA PHE A 343 -4.25 5.89 -11.45
C PHE A 343 -4.85 5.19 -12.68
N TYR A 344 -4.64 3.86 -12.79
CA TYR A 344 -5.25 3.09 -13.87
C TYR A 344 -6.78 3.12 -13.79
N TYR A 345 -7.34 2.90 -12.59
CA TYR A 345 -8.79 2.99 -12.38
C TYR A 345 -9.33 4.37 -12.75
N CYS A 346 -8.70 5.45 -12.30
CA CYS A 346 -9.14 6.82 -12.62
C CYS A 346 -9.08 7.13 -14.12
N GLN A 347 -8.19 6.48 -14.87
CA GLN A 347 -8.11 6.60 -16.33
C GLN A 347 -9.13 5.71 -17.05
N ASN A 348 -9.51 4.58 -16.48
CA ASN A 348 -10.39 3.57 -17.03
C ASN A 348 -11.49 3.21 -16.01
N PRO A 349 -12.31 4.17 -15.57
CA PRO A 349 -13.28 3.94 -14.52
C PRO A 349 -14.41 2.99 -14.98
N THR A 350 -14.99 2.26 -14.05
CA THR A 350 -16.12 1.36 -14.31
C THR A 350 -17.47 2.03 -14.08
N ILE A 351 -17.46 3.21 -13.48
CA ILE A 351 -18.60 4.14 -13.35
C ILE A 351 -18.14 5.56 -13.69
N PRO A 352 -19.02 6.46 -14.17
CA PRO A 352 -18.65 7.85 -14.40
C PRO A 352 -18.13 8.49 -13.11
N LEU A 353 -16.93 9.09 -13.15
CA LEU A 353 -16.31 9.69 -11.96
C LEU A 353 -17.16 10.83 -11.36
N GLU A 354 -17.94 11.54 -12.16
CA GLU A 354 -18.88 12.56 -11.70
C GLU A 354 -20.02 12.03 -10.81
N ASN A 355 -20.29 10.71 -10.88
CA ASN A 355 -21.24 10.05 -9.99
C ASN A 355 -20.63 9.69 -8.64
N VAL A 356 -19.31 9.65 -8.51
CA VAL A 356 -18.61 9.39 -7.24
C VAL A 356 -18.62 10.64 -6.38
N LYS A 357 -19.38 10.60 -5.30
CA LYS A 357 -19.54 11.76 -4.39
C LYS A 357 -18.47 11.85 -3.34
N LEU A 358 -17.89 10.71 -2.98
CA LEU A 358 -16.77 10.62 -2.06
C LEU A 358 -16.04 9.30 -2.27
N VAL A 359 -14.73 9.35 -2.22
CA VAL A 359 -13.85 8.21 -2.04
C VAL A 359 -13.36 8.19 -0.59
N ILE A 360 -13.48 7.06 0.09
CA ILE A 360 -12.89 6.81 1.41
C ILE A 360 -11.81 5.76 1.26
N ASN A 361 -10.57 6.18 1.43
CA ASN A 361 -9.40 5.31 1.42
C ASN A 361 -9.05 4.85 2.83
N LEU A 362 -8.93 3.54 3.01
CA LEU A 362 -8.57 2.91 4.29
C LEU A 362 -7.22 2.23 4.15
N ASP A 363 -6.23 2.80 4.81
CA ASP A 363 -4.87 2.31 4.70
C ASP A 363 -4.16 2.40 6.04
N MET A 364 -3.59 1.26 6.48
CA MET A 364 -2.93 1.11 7.79
C MET A 364 -3.85 1.46 8.97
N ILE A 365 -5.01 0.80 9.07
CA ILE A 365 -6.04 1.09 10.08
C ILE A 365 -6.03 0.15 11.30
N ALA A 366 -5.00 -0.67 11.45
CA ALA A 366 -4.85 -1.63 12.55
C ALA A 366 -3.69 -1.26 13.50
N ASP A 367 -3.62 0.02 13.90
CA ASP A 367 -2.72 0.49 14.95
C ASP A 367 -3.51 0.83 16.25
N ASP A 368 -2.82 0.93 17.38
CA ASP A 368 -3.41 1.06 18.73
C ASP A 368 -3.60 2.51 19.20
N GLY A 369 -3.18 3.49 18.41
CA GLY A 369 -3.21 4.90 18.80
C GLY A 369 -4.60 5.54 18.71
N ASP A 370 -4.76 6.67 19.38
CA ASP A 370 -5.98 7.49 19.36
C ASP A 370 -6.04 8.48 18.18
N HIS A 371 -4.95 8.61 17.44
CA HIS A 371 -4.85 9.49 16.28
C HIS A 371 -5.41 8.79 15.04
N LEU A 372 -6.32 9.49 14.37
CA LEU A 372 -6.77 9.15 13.02
C LEU A 372 -6.13 10.16 12.07
N ALA A 373 -5.00 9.78 11.49
CA ALA A 373 -4.35 10.56 10.44
C ALA A 373 -5.30 10.66 9.24
N THR A 374 -5.50 11.86 8.75
CA THR A 374 -6.52 12.13 7.75
C THR A 374 -5.97 13.09 6.71
N GLU A 375 -5.98 12.67 5.46
CA GLU A 375 -5.77 13.56 4.32
C GLU A 375 -7.10 13.75 3.58
N CYS A 376 -7.33 14.93 3.06
CA CYS A 376 -8.61 15.25 2.43
C CYS A 376 -8.42 16.19 1.25
N SER A 377 -9.02 15.84 0.13
CA SER A 377 -9.10 16.74 -1.02
C SER A 377 -9.87 18.04 -0.66
N GLU A 378 -9.57 19.14 -1.34
CA GLU A 378 -10.24 20.43 -1.09
C GLU A 378 -11.76 20.30 -1.25
N ASN A 379 -12.23 19.59 -2.28
CA ASN A 379 -13.64 19.37 -2.55
C ASN A 379 -14.29 18.29 -1.64
N GLY A 380 -13.51 17.56 -0.85
CA GLY A 380 -13.97 16.59 0.16
C GLY A 380 -14.19 17.18 1.56
N MET A 381 -13.72 18.41 1.81
CA MET A 381 -13.71 19.00 3.14
C MET A 381 -15.10 19.11 3.79
N SER A 382 -16.16 19.36 3.01
CA SER A 382 -17.53 19.39 3.55
C SER A 382 -17.99 18.04 4.09
N GLU A 383 -17.55 16.95 3.49
CA GLU A 383 -17.85 15.59 3.94
C GLU A 383 -17.03 15.23 5.17
N LEU A 384 -15.77 15.65 5.21
CA LEU A 384 -14.91 15.47 6.38
C LEU A 384 -15.50 16.17 7.63
N GLU A 385 -16.06 17.37 7.47
CA GLU A 385 -16.71 18.06 8.62
C GLU A 385 -17.93 17.29 9.14
N ILE A 386 -18.70 16.61 8.28
CA ILE A 386 -19.79 15.73 8.72
C ILE A 386 -19.22 14.52 9.48
N ILE A 387 -18.15 13.91 8.97
CA ILE A 387 -17.49 12.79 9.63
C ILE A 387 -16.94 13.19 11.01
N LYS A 388 -16.33 14.37 11.13
CA LYS A 388 -15.88 14.92 12.42
C LYS A 388 -17.02 15.09 13.41
N GLN A 389 -18.16 15.65 12.95
CA GLN A 389 -19.34 15.79 13.81
C GLN A 389 -19.86 14.43 14.29
N ILE A 390 -19.86 13.38 13.45
CA ILE A 390 -20.22 12.02 13.84
C ILE A 390 -19.22 11.49 14.88
N ASN A 391 -17.93 11.69 14.66
CA ASN A 391 -16.87 11.28 15.58
C ASN A 391 -17.06 11.92 16.97
N ASP A 392 -17.29 13.24 17.01
CA ASP A 392 -17.35 14.01 18.25
C ASP A 392 -18.65 13.80 19.04
N ASN A 393 -19.73 13.38 18.37
CA ASN A 393 -21.04 13.10 18.99
C ASN A 393 -21.30 11.61 19.19
N ASN A 394 -20.30 10.75 19.09
CA ASN A 394 -20.46 9.32 19.31
C ASN A 394 -20.43 9.02 20.81
N ASP A 395 -21.57 8.55 21.34
CA ASP A 395 -21.70 8.16 22.76
C ASP A 395 -21.21 6.74 23.05
N ASP A 396 -21.04 5.90 22.02
CA ASP A 396 -20.70 4.47 22.18
C ASP A 396 -19.20 4.24 22.29
N TYR A 397 -18.39 5.12 21.70
CA TYR A 397 -16.93 4.97 21.62
C TYR A 397 -16.22 6.31 21.87
N LYS A 398 -15.01 6.24 22.44
CA LYS A 398 -14.15 7.41 22.57
C LYS A 398 -13.86 8.01 21.19
N PRO A 399 -14.09 9.31 20.95
CA PRO A 399 -13.77 9.96 19.67
C PRO A 399 -12.29 9.81 19.31
N PHE A 400 -12.01 9.67 18.01
CA PHE A 400 -10.65 9.82 17.51
C PHE A 400 -10.18 11.27 17.61
N ASN A 401 -8.88 11.45 17.83
CA ASN A 401 -8.23 12.70 17.53
C ASN A 401 -7.93 12.74 16.02
N ILE A 402 -8.83 13.39 15.26
CA ILE A 402 -8.69 13.50 13.80
C ILE A 402 -7.61 14.55 13.50
N ALA A 403 -6.45 14.09 13.05
CA ALA A 403 -5.31 14.90 12.68
C ALA A 403 -5.29 15.11 11.16
N ILE A 404 -5.74 16.32 10.72
CA ILE A 404 -5.74 16.66 9.29
C ILE A 404 -4.29 16.97 8.87
N GLN A 405 -3.82 16.25 7.90
CA GLN A 405 -2.49 16.37 7.30
C GLN A 405 -2.58 17.03 5.90
N GLU A 406 -1.45 17.47 5.37
CA GLU A 406 -1.36 17.92 3.99
C GLU A 406 -1.61 16.75 3.04
N LEU A 407 -2.38 17.00 1.98
CA LEU A 407 -2.64 16.00 0.95
C LEU A 407 -1.34 15.67 0.20
N THR A 408 -0.97 14.39 0.23
CA THR A 408 0.27 13.89 -0.39
C THR A 408 0.00 12.66 -1.27
N ASP A 409 1.00 12.24 -2.05
CA ASP A 409 0.94 11.03 -2.87
C ASP A 409 1.35 9.77 -2.08
N ASN A 410 0.97 9.70 -0.80
CA ASN A 410 1.32 8.61 0.10
C ASN A 410 0.40 7.39 -0.01
N SER A 411 -0.84 7.56 -0.52
CA SER A 411 -1.79 6.46 -0.72
C SER A 411 -2.80 6.76 -1.85
N ASP A 412 -3.61 5.79 -2.19
CA ASP A 412 -4.47 5.73 -3.39
C ASP A 412 -5.49 6.87 -3.56
N HIS A 413 -5.94 7.50 -2.46
CA HIS A 413 -6.86 8.64 -2.51
C HIS A 413 -6.33 9.80 -3.35
N TYR A 414 -5.00 9.94 -3.43
CA TYR A 414 -4.35 10.97 -4.22
C TYR A 414 -4.69 10.87 -5.71
N ALA A 415 -4.75 9.67 -6.26
CA ALA A 415 -5.12 9.48 -7.67
C ALA A 415 -6.55 9.98 -7.98
N PHE A 416 -7.47 9.79 -7.04
CA PHE A 416 -8.85 10.28 -7.15
C PHE A 416 -8.94 11.80 -7.00
N ASP A 417 -8.20 12.38 -6.07
CA ASP A 417 -8.07 13.85 -5.98
C ASP A 417 -7.56 14.46 -7.29
N GLN A 418 -6.50 13.89 -7.85
CA GLN A 418 -5.97 14.33 -9.15
C GLN A 418 -6.98 14.16 -10.29
N ALA A 419 -7.96 13.25 -10.14
CA ALA A 419 -9.10 13.09 -11.04
C ALA A 419 -10.25 14.06 -10.77
N GLY A 420 -10.12 14.93 -9.77
CA GLY A 420 -11.16 15.86 -9.35
C GLY A 420 -12.29 15.23 -8.53
N VAL A 421 -12.12 14.00 -8.07
CA VAL A 421 -13.08 13.27 -7.23
C VAL A 421 -12.83 13.60 -5.76
N PRO A 422 -13.85 13.98 -4.97
CA PRO A 422 -13.70 14.16 -3.53
C PRO A 422 -13.13 12.90 -2.86
N SER A 423 -12.05 13.04 -2.10
CA SER A 423 -11.40 11.90 -1.45
C SER A 423 -10.96 12.21 -0.03
N ILE A 424 -11.04 11.20 0.83
CA ILE A 424 -10.60 11.23 2.22
C ILE A 424 -9.80 9.95 2.49
N TYR A 425 -8.65 10.10 3.12
CA TYR A 425 -7.78 9.04 3.59
C TYR A 425 -7.85 8.92 5.11
N PHE A 426 -7.88 7.70 5.61
CA PHE A 426 -7.80 7.39 7.03
C PHE A 426 -6.72 6.35 7.30
N SER A 427 -5.87 6.67 8.28
CA SER A 427 -4.90 5.76 8.88
C SER A 427 -4.92 5.91 10.40
N THR A 428 -4.71 4.83 11.15
CA THR A 428 -4.51 4.89 12.59
C THR A 428 -3.02 4.93 12.91
N GLU A 429 -2.60 5.85 13.77
CA GLU A 429 -1.20 6.02 14.15
C GLU A 429 -0.98 5.67 15.62
N GLY A 430 -0.04 4.78 15.90
CA GLY A 430 0.28 4.32 17.23
C GLY A 430 1.63 3.59 17.31
N SER A 431 1.68 2.53 18.11
CA SER A 431 2.95 1.86 18.43
C SER A 431 3.49 0.95 17.32
N PHE A 432 2.65 0.58 16.33
CA PHE A 432 3.03 -0.33 15.24
C PHE A 432 3.55 0.39 13.99
N LEU A 433 3.38 1.71 13.88
CA LEU A 433 3.89 2.51 12.76
C LEU A 433 5.41 2.32 12.52
N LYS A 434 6.19 2.07 13.58
CA LYS A 434 7.63 1.78 13.51
C LYS A 434 7.97 0.51 12.71
N ASP A 435 6.99 -0.37 12.49
CA ASP A 435 7.16 -1.64 11.79
C ASP A 435 6.76 -1.56 10.32
N TYR A 436 6.32 -0.37 9.88
CA TYR A 436 6.01 -0.04 8.49
C TYR A 436 7.13 -0.49 7.54
N HIS A 437 6.76 -1.10 6.43
CA HIS A 437 7.66 -1.60 5.38
C HIS A 437 8.79 -2.49 5.94
N SER A 438 8.45 -3.34 6.89
CA SER A 438 9.37 -4.33 7.46
C SER A 438 8.68 -5.68 7.68
N PRO A 439 9.42 -6.80 7.76
CA PRO A 439 8.85 -8.12 8.10
C PRO A 439 8.21 -8.19 9.48
N ARG A 440 8.32 -7.12 10.30
CA ARG A 440 7.69 -7.05 11.63
C ARG A 440 6.22 -6.62 11.54
N ASP A 441 5.77 -6.00 10.45
CA ASP A 441 4.35 -5.82 10.16
C ASP A 441 3.73 -7.17 9.82
N SER A 442 3.29 -7.89 10.85
CA SER A 442 2.90 -9.30 10.80
C SER A 442 1.74 -9.60 11.76
N ASN A 443 1.12 -10.79 11.65
CA ASN A 443 0.00 -11.24 12.47
C ASN A 443 0.21 -11.16 13.99
N SER A 444 1.44 -11.07 14.44
CA SER A 444 1.78 -10.87 15.86
C SER A 444 1.97 -9.41 16.26
N ASN A 445 1.83 -8.49 15.33
CA ASN A 445 2.26 -7.10 15.51
C ASN A 445 1.34 -6.08 14.82
N TYR A 446 0.04 -6.14 15.15
CA TYR A 446 -0.98 -5.16 14.79
C TYR A 446 -2.03 -5.09 15.92
N SER A 447 -2.94 -4.11 15.89
CA SER A 447 -4.04 -3.99 16.83
C SER A 447 -5.39 -3.81 16.14
N ALA A 448 -6.39 -4.56 16.59
CA ALA A 448 -7.78 -4.35 16.19
C ALA A 448 -8.59 -3.52 17.22
N ASP A 449 -7.94 -2.80 18.13
CA ASP A 449 -8.66 -2.08 19.20
C ASP A 449 -9.48 -0.92 18.64
N ASN A 450 -9.02 -0.29 17.59
CA ASN A 450 -9.71 0.80 16.90
C ASN A 450 -10.81 0.33 15.92
N PHE A 451 -10.95 -0.99 15.68
CA PHE A 451 -11.92 -1.51 14.72
C PHE A 451 -13.33 -0.95 14.94
N ASN A 452 -13.89 -1.12 16.15
CA ASN A 452 -15.27 -0.72 16.43
C ASN A 452 -15.49 0.79 16.26
N ARG A 453 -14.50 1.60 16.62
CA ARG A 453 -14.54 3.06 16.47
C ARG A 453 -14.63 3.45 15.00
N LEU A 454 -13.70 2.97 14.18
CA LEU A 454 -13.63 3.30 12.76
C LEU A 454 -14.81 2.70 11.99
N PHE A 455 -15.17 1.45 12.27
CA PHE A 455 -16.34 0.80 11.68
C PHE A 455 -17.63 1.58 11.96
N SER A 456 -17.85 1.99 13.22
CA SER A 456 -19.00 2.82 13.59
C SER A 456 -19.00 4.17 12.90
N LEU A 457 -17.84 4.82 12.83
CA LEU A 457 -17.69 6.13 12.15
C LEU A 457 -18.09 6.04 10.69
N ILE A 458 -17.52 5.09 9.93
CA ILE A 458 -17.79 4.91 8.50
C ILE A 458 -19.24 4.50 8.25
N THR A 459 -19.74 3.52 9.03
CA THR A 459 -21.12 3.04 8.82
C THR A 459 -22.16 4.09 9.20
N SER A 460 -21.92 4.92 10.22
CA SER A 460 -22.79 6.03 10.60
C SER A 460 -22.81 7.11 9.51
N TYR A 461 -21.67 7.44 8.97
CA TYR A 461 -21.58 8.41 7.85
C TYR A 461 -22.35 7.92 6.62
N ILE A 462 -22.09 6.70 6.16
CA ILE A 462 -22.71 6.15 4.95
C ILE A 462 -24.24 6.01 5.11
N LYS A 463 -24.74 5.66 6.29
CA LYS A 463 -26.20 5.59 6.55
C LYS A 463 -26.91 6.93 6.47
N MET A 464 -26.20 8.06 6.58
CA MET A 464 -26.78 9.38 6.43
C MET A 464 -26.97 9.79 4.95
N LYS A 465 -26.27 9.12 4.05
CA LYS A 465 -26.26 9.37 2.61
C LYS A 465 -27.25 8.46 1.90
#